data_b55ce2663b02ee3443a976f27d264206
#
_entry.id   b55ce2663b02ee3443a976f27d264206
#
_cell.length_a   1.000
_cell.length_b   1.000
_cell.length_c   1.000
_cell.angle_alpha   90.00
_cell.angle_beta   90.00
_cell.angle_gamma   90.00
#
_symmetry.space_group_name_H-M   'P 1'
#
loop_
_entity.id
_entity.type
_entity.pdbx_description
1 polymer ?
#
loop_
_entity_poly.entity_id
_entity_poly.type
_entity_poly.pdbx_seq_one_letter_code
_entity_poly.pdbx_strand_id
1 'polypeptide(L)'
;MIIDFKDIKEVKINGFKGGQGELDTRNFVDEKIKIMKSILKLGACSGLHTHEGNCEVMYILKGELTYHYDGKIEVAHAGQVHYCPMGHNHYFENLTNEDVEYLAIVPEHH
;
A
#
# COMPACT_ATOMS: atom_id res chain seq x y z
N MET A 1 -6.53 -17.12 13.42
CA MET A 1 -7.77 -16.31 13.29
C MET A 1 -8.03 -15.97 11.83
N ILE A 2 -9.27 -15.89 11.45
CA ILE A 2 -9.64 -15.49 10.09
C ILE A 2 -9.96 -14.00 10.12
N ILE A 3 -9.40 -13.25 9.16
CA ILE A 3 -9.71 -11.85 8.94
C ILE A 3 -10.48 -11.77 7.63
N ASP A 4 -11.75 -11.40 7.71
CA ASP A 4 -12.60 -11.24 6.53
C ASP A 4 -12.79 -9.73 6.29
N PHE A 5 -12.25 -9.23 5.18
CA PHE A 5 -12.32 -7.81 4.87
C PHE A 5 -13.75 -7.31 4.65
N LYS A 6 -14.68 -8.20 4.32
CA LYS A 6 -16.11 -7.81 4.21
C LYS A 6 -16.67 -7.32 5.54
N ASP A 7 -16.10 -7.77 6.66
CA ASP A 7 -16.53 -7.40 8.01
C ASP A 7 -15.83 -6.13 8.53
N ILE A 8 -14.91 -5.58 7.74
CA ILE A 8 -14.17 -4.38 8.09
C ILE A 8 -14.71 -3.21 7.29
N LYS A 9 -15.05 -2.11 7.98
CA LYS A 9 -15.55 -0.91 7.32
C LYS A 9 -14.46 -0.30 6.44
N GLU A 10 -14.83 0.00 5.19
CA GLU A 10 -13.96 0.71 4.27
C GLU A 10 -13.80 2.17 4.71
N VAL A 11 -12.57 2.65 4.68
CA VAL A 11 -12.22 4.04 4.97
C VAL A 11 -11.66 4.68 3.70
N LYS A 12 -12.14 5.88 3.39
CA LYS A 12 -11.65 6.67 2.27
C LYS A 12 -10.66 7.72 2.77
N ILE A 13 -9.46 7.68 2.25
CA ILE A 13 -8.38 8.60 2.64
C ILE A 13 -7.99 9.44 1.43
N ASN A 14 -8.03 10.76 1.58
CA ASN A 14 -7.51 11.68 0.57
C ASN A 14 -6.12 12.15 0.99
N GLY A 15 -5.14 12.01 0.08
CA GLY A 15 -3.77 12.43 0.36
C GLY A 15 -3.03 11.51 1.31
N PHE A 16 -3.13 10.20 1.09
CA PHE A 16 -2.48 9.19 1.95
C PHE A 16 -0.98 9.48 2.10
N LYS A 17 -0.51 9.56 3.35
CA LYS A 17 0.90 9.89 3.68
C LYS A 17 1.39 11.20 3.06
N GLY A 18 0.50 12.15 2.82
CA GLY A 18 0.84 13.41 2.17
C GLY A 18 0.83 13.37 0.65
N GLY A 19 0.31 12.31 0.06
CA GLY A 19 0.14 12.19 -1.39
C GLY A 19 -1.09 12.91 -1.91
N GLN A 20 -1.63 12.42 -3.02
CA GLN A 20 -2.79 13.00 -3.69
C GLN A 20 -3.80 11.93 -4.07
N GLY A 21 -5.06 12.33 -4.21
CA GLY A 21 -6.12 11.45 -4.63
C GLY A 21 -6.64 10.53 -3.53
N GLU A 22 -7.47 9.58 -3.91
CA GLU A 22 -8.21 8.76 -2.96
C GLU A 22 -7.64 7.35 -2.85
N LEU A 23 -7.51 6.90 -1.61
CA LEU A 23 -7.21 5.51 -1.26
C LEU A 23 -8.38 4.98 -0.44
N ASP A 24 -9.00 3.88 -0.89
CA ASP A 24 -10.05 3.19 -0.15
C ASP A 24 -9.42 1.95 0.48
N THR A 25 -9.55 1.82 1.79
CA THR A 25 -8.84 0.74 2.47
C THR A 25 -9.66 0.12 3.60
N ARG A 26 -9.48 -1.19 3.77
CA ARG A 26 -10.04 -1.98 4.87
C ARG A 26 -8.87 -2.55 5.64
N ASN A 27 -8.68 -2.11 6.87
CA ASN A 27 -7.48 -2.37 7.65
C ASN A 27 -7.77 -3.19 8.89
N PHE A 28 -7.02 -4.28 9.05
CA PHE A 28 -6.85 -4.95 10.33
C PHE A 28 -5.55 -4.45 10.95
N VAL A 29 -5.60 -4.01 12.21
CA VAL A 29 -4.42 -3.48 12.90
C VAL A 29 -4.37 -4.02 14.32
N ASP A 30 -3.22 -4.56 14.72
CA ASP A 30 -2.91 -4.84 16.11
C ASP A 30 -1.50 -4.30 16.43
N GLU A 31 -0.96 -4.64 17.59
CA GLU A 31 0.35 -4.10 18.00
C GLU A 31 1.52 -4.67 17.19
N LYS A 32 1.33 -5.76 16.48
CA LYS A 32 2.39 -6.47 15.75
C LYS A 32 2.32 -6.31 14.24
N ILE A 33 1.13 -6.06 13.69
CA ILE A 33 0.97 -6.12 12.24
C ILE A 33 -0.22 -5.26 11.79
N LYS A 34 -0.08 -4.73 10.58
CA LYS A 34 -1.20 -4.15 9.84
C LYS A 34 -1.42 -4.99 8.59
N ILE A 35 -2.67 -5.33 8.31
CA ILE A 35 -3.06 -6.06 7.11
C ILE A 35 -4.15 -5.24 6.44
N MET A 36 -3.86 -4.76 5.23
CA MET A 36 -4.69 -3.74 4.58
C MET A 36 -5.04 -4.18 3.17
N LYS A 37 -6.33 -4.30 2.90
CA LYS A 37 -6.82 -4.49 1.53
C LYS A 37 -7.25 -3.13 1.00
N SER A 38 -6.60 -2.69 -0.05
CA SER A 38 -6.68 -1.30 -0.50
C SER A 38 -6.95 -1.17 -1.99
N ILE A 39 -7.62 -0.07 -2.34
CA ILE A 39 -7.84 0.34 -3.72
C ILE A 39 -7.25 1.73 -3.86
N LEU A 40 -6.21 1.85 -4.67
CA LEU A 40 -5.64 3.16 -5.01
C LEU A 40 -6.31 3.62 -6.29
N LYS A 41 -7.07 4.70 -6.18
CA LYS A 41 -7.86 5.22 -7.30
C LYS A 41 -6.94 5.73 -8.41
N LEU A 42 -7.47 5.76 -9.63
CA LEU A 42 -6.72 6.28 -10.77
C LEU A 42 -6.25 7.71 -10.50
N GLY A 43 -5.01 8.00 -10.85
CA GLY A 43 -4.39 9.30 -10.61
C GLY A 43 -3.94 9.56 -9.18
N ALA A 44 -4.20 8.64 -8.26
CA ALA A 44 -3.81 8.80 -6.85
C ALA A 44 -2.37 8.33 -6.59
N CYS A 45 -1.77 8.88 -5.55
CA CYS A 45 -0.44 8.47 -5.11
C CYS A 45 -0.32 8.58 -3.59
N SER A 46 0.62 7.83 -3.01
CA SER A 46 1.02 8.03 -1.63
C SER A 46 2.09 9.11 -1.55
N GLY A 47 2.30 9.67 -0.36
CA GLY A 47 3.48 10.48 -0.09
C GLY A 47 4.70 9.62 0.18
N LEU A 48 5.89 10.23 0.04
CA LEU A 48 7.15 9.56 0.38
C LEU A 48 7.21 9.30 1.88
N HIS A 49 7.54 8.09 2.26
CA HIS A 49 7.68 7.72 3.67
C HIS A 49 8.74 6.63 3.85
N THR A 50 9.35 6.62 5.02
CA THR A 50 10.38 5.66 5.40
C THR A 50 9.84 4.70 6.43
N HIS A 51 10.11 3.41 6.24
CA HIS A 51 9.73 2.36 7.20
C HIS A 51 10.85 2.21 8.24
N GLU A 52 10.79 3.00 9.32
CA GLU A 52 11.85 3.05 10.32
C GLU A 52 11.79 1.92 11.34
N GLY A 53 10.60 1.52 11.75
CA GLY A 53 10.39 0.47 12.76
C GLY A 53 9.57 -0.70 12.24
N ASN A 54 9.43 -0.83 10.94
CA ASN A 54 8.64 -1.88 10.29
C ASN A 54 9.14 -2.12 8.87
N CYS A 55 8.51 -3.03 8.18
CA CYS A 55 8.67 -3.19 6.73
C CYS A 55 7.28 -3.25 6.10
N GLU A 56 7.22 -3.24 4.78
CA GLU A 56 5.96 -3.37 4.07
C GLU A 56 6.07 -4.34 2.92
N VAL A 57 5.09 -5.24 2.81
CA VAL A 57 4.91 -6.16 1.69
C VAL A 57 3.61 -5.77 1.00
N MET A 58 3.66 -5.50 -0.30
CA MET A 58 2.47 -5.15 -1.08
C MET A 58 2.30 -6.14 -2.22
N TYR A 59 1.22 -6.91 -2.17
CA TYR A 59 0.85 -7.86 -3.22
C TYR A 59 -0.19 -7.22 -4.13
N ILE A 60 0.13 -7.06 -5.42
CA ILE A 60 -0.80 -6.48 -6.37
C ILE A 60 -1.85 -7.52 -6.77
N LEU A 61 -3.11 -7.22 -6.49
CA LEU A 61 -4.23 -8.10 -6.81
C LEU A 61 -4.81 -7.80 -8.18
N LYS A 62 -4.83 -6.52 -8.57
CA LYS A 62 -5.38 -6.08 -9.85
C LYS A 62 -4.73 -4.77 -10.25
N GLY A 63 -4.31 -4.68 -11.51
CA GLY A 63 -3.75 -3.46 -12.08
C GLY A 63 -2.23 -3.39 -11.95
N GLU A 64 -1.71 -2.17 -11.95
CA GLU A 64 -0.28 -1.89 -12.01
C GLU A 64 0.04 -0.68 -11.15
N LEU A 65 1.04 -0.78 -10.28
CA LEU A 65 1.54 0.33 -9.48
C LEU A 65 2.98 0.67 -9.84
N THR A 66 3.25 1.96 -9.92
CA THR A 66 4.60 2.49 -10.10
C THR A 66 5.16 2.92 -8.75
N TYR A 67 6.28 2.33 -8.37
CA TYR A 67 6.97 2.61 -7.12
C TYR A 67 8.21 3.45 -7.34
N HIS A 68 8.40 4.44 -6.46
CA HIS A 68 9.66 5.14 -6.32
C HIS A 68 10.29 4.59 -5.04
N TYR A 69 11.28 3.72 -5.21
CA TYR A 69 11.89 2.95 -4.13
C TYR A 69 13.36 3.30 -4.03
N ASP A 70 13.76 3.95 -2.93
CA ASP A 70 15.12 4.44 -2.70
C ASP A 70 15.65 5.25 -3.90
N GLY A 71 14.79 6.10 -4.48
CA GLY A 71 15.15 6.93 -5.63
C GLY A 71 15.15 6.22 -6.98
N LYS A 72 14.76 4.95 -7.03
CA LYS A 72 14.64 4.18 -8.26
C LYS A 72 13.18 3.89 -8.57
N ILE A 73 12.86 3.75 -9.84
CA ILE A 73 11.50 3.43 -10.28
C ILE A 73 11.41 1.94 -10.56
N GLU A 74 10.38 1.31 -10.01
CA GLU A 74 10.02 -0.06 -10.37
C GLU A 74 8.50 -0.17 -10.50
N VAL A 75 8.04 -1.07 -11.36
CA VAL A 75 6.63 -1.25 -11.65
C VAL A 75 6.21 -2.66 -11.28
N ALA A 76 5.15 -2.77 -10.46
CA ALA A 76 4.61 -4.06 -10.06
C ALA A 76 3.25 -4.28 -10.71
N HIS A 77 3.04 -5.48 -11.25
CA HIS A 77 1.81 -5.90 -11.89
C HIS A 77 1.07 -6.92 -11.01
N ALA A 78 -0.19 -7.19 -11.34
CA ALA A 78 -0.97 -8.21 -10.65
C ALA A 78 -0.18 -9.53 -10.54
N GLY A 79 -0.17 -10.12 -9.35
CA GLY A 79 0.59 -11.34 -9.06
C GLY A 79 2.02 -11.09 -8.57
N GLN A 80 2.47 -9.84 -8.53
CA GLN A 80 3.81 -9.48 -8.06
C GLN A 80 3.77 -8.80 -6.69
N VAL A 81 4.89 -8.86 -6.00
CA VAL A 81 5.08 -8.26 -4.68
C VAL A 81 6.12 -7.15 -4.76
N HIS A 82 5.79 -6.01 -4.18
CA HIS A 82 6.76 -4.98 -3.85
C HIS A 82 7.10 -5.10 -2.37
N TYR A 83 8.38 -5.18 -2.04
CA TYR A 83 8.87 -5.26 -0.67
C TYR A 83 9.71 -4.02 -0.34
N CYS A 84 9.33 -3.33 0.72
CA CYS A 84 10.08 -2.20 1.27
C CYS A 84 10.63 -2.60 2.63
N PRO A 85 11.90 -3.01 2.73
CA PRO A 85 12.51 -3.42 3.99
C PRO A 85 12.60 -2.27 5.00
N MET A 86 12.80 -2.60 6.26
CA MET A 86 13.03 -1.61 7.30
C MET A 86 14.25 -0.74 6.95
N GLY A 87 14.12 0.57 7.14
CA GLY A 87 15.16 1.54 6.83
C GLY A 87 15.10 2.11 5.42
N HIS A 88 14.27 1.54 4.56
CA HIS A 88 14.10 2.00 3.18
C HIS A 88 12.89 2.91 3.04
N ASN A 89 12.88 3.71 1.98
CA ASN A 89 11.76 4.61 1.71
C ASN A 89 11.10 4.29 0.38
N HIS A 90 9.84 4.64 0.27
CA HIS A 90 9.12 4.53 -0.98
C HIS A 90 7.92 5.48 -1.04
N TYR A 91 7.43 5.71 -2.24
CA TYR A 91 6.07 6.14 -2.49
C TYR A 91 5.59 5.47 -3.77
N PHE A 92 4.28 5.42 -3.97
CA PHE A 92 3.72 4.72 -5.12
C PHE A 92 2.60 5.53 -5.75
N GLU A 93 2.42 5.33 -7.06
CA GLU A 93 1.48 6.08 -7.88
C GLU A 93 0.68 5.14 -8.76
N ASN A 94 -0.61 5.43 -8.91
CA ASN A 94 -1.42 4.81 -9.93
C ASN A 94 -1.40 5.69 -11.18
N LEU A 95 -0.54 5.37 -12.12
CA LEU A 95 -0.39 6.10 -13.38
C LEU A 95 -1.26 5.53 -14.50
N THR A 96 -2.12 4.56 -14.18
CA THR A 96 -3.02 3.92 -15.13
C THR A 96 -4.37 4.64 -15.18
N ASN A 97 -5.25 4.20 -16.05
CA ASN A 97 -6.60 4.76 -16.19
C ASN A 97 -7.68 3.95 -15.49
N GLU A 98 -7.29 3.09 -14.55
CA GLU A 98 -8.21 2.28 -13.75
C GLU A 98 -7.71 2.15 -12.31
N ASP A 99 -8.59 1.73 -11.41
CA ASP A 99 -8.24 1.53 -10.00
C ASP A 99 -7.30 0.33 -9.85
N VAL A 100 -6.39 0.41 -8.88
CA VAL A 100 -5.45 -0.67 -8.56
C VAL A 100 -5.82 -1.25 -7.20
N GLU A 101 -5.93 -2.58 -7.11
CA GLU A 101 -6.20 -3.27 -5.86
C GLU A 101 -4.94 -3.99 -5.38
N TYR A 102 -4.65 -3.84 -4.10
CA TYR A 102 -3.49 -4.52 -3.50
C TYR A 102 -3.76 -4.93 -2.06
N LEU A 103 -2.98 -5.90 -1.59
CA LEU A 103 -2.91 -6.29 -0.20
C LEU A 103 -1.57 -5.81 0.36
N ALA A 104 -1.62 -5.00 1.40
CA ALA A 104 -0.42 -4.52 2.08
C ALA A 104 -0.33 -5.13 3.47
N ILE A 105 0.86 -5.60 3.84
CA ILE A 105 1.14 -6.19 5.15
C ILE A 105 2.34 -5.45 5.71
N VAL A 106 2.17 -4.88 6.90
CA VAL A 106 3.20 -4.09 7.58
C VAL A 106 3.48 -4.71 8.95
N PRO A 107 4.46 -5.65 9.02
CA PRO A 107 4.91 -6.20 10.31
C PRO A 107 5.71 -5.14 11.08
N GLU A 108 5.40 -4.98 12.36
CA GLU A 108 6.17 -4.11 13.24
C GLU A 108 7.38 -4.85 13.79
N HIS A 109 8.55 -4.20 13.73
CA HIS A 109 9.83 -4.74 14.20
C HIS A 109 10.15 -4.18 15.59
N HIS A 110 9.60 -4.81 16.63
CA HIS A 110 9.87 -4.39 18.00
C HIS A 110 9.91 -5.52 19.00
#